data_0f28516afd4a787d930e741783c52dd5
#
_entry.id   0f28516afd4a787d930e741783c52dd5
#
_cell.length_a   1.000
_cell.length_b   1.000
_cell.length_c   1.000
_cell.angle_alpha   90.00
_cell.angle_beta   90.00
_cell.angle_gamma   90.00
#
_symmetry.space_group_name_H-M   'P 1'
#
loop_
_entity.id
_entity.type
_entity.pdbx_description
1 polymer ?
#
loop_
_entity_poly.entity_id
_entity_poly.type
_entity_poly.pdbx_seq_one_letter_code
_entity_poly.pdbx_strand_id
1 'polypeptide(L)'
;MKNFRKAVMVGCGFVGSASVFALMQAGLFEEIVLIDANREKAEGEAMDISHGIPFGRRQKIYAGDYDDVKDAGIVIITAGANQQPGETRLDLVNKNVGIFKSIIPEIAKRGFDGILLIVANPVDVLTRVAQKLSGLPENHVFGSGTVLDSARLRYALSEHLSVDAKSIHAFIIGEHGDSEVVAWSSANVSGVPLSKFCEMRGHYDHEHSEQEIAANVKNSAYDIIERKRATYFGVAMAVRRICEVIVHNDKAILPVSILMHGEYGIEDVVISMPCIVGSDGIETQVPIVLDDDELMKLQKSSDVLKALVDSLDL
;
A
#
# COMPACT_ATOMS: atom_id res chain seq x y z
N MET A 1 0.95 -21.46 -14.10
CA MET A 1 0.86 -20.07 -14.66
C MET A 1 -0.07 -19.31 -13.74
N LYS A 2 0.38 -18.17 -13.22
CA LYS A 2 -0.42 -17.33 -12.31
C LYS A 2 -1.76 -16.96 -12.95
N ASN A 3 -2.86 -17.19 -12.24
CA ASN A 3 -4.20 -16.87 -12.74
C ASN A 3 -4.59 -15.45 -12.30
N PHE A 4 -4.17 -14.43 -13.04
CA PHE A 4 -4.55 -13.04 -12.76
C PHE A 4 -6.03 -12.72 -12.98
N ARG A 5 -6.86 -13.70 -13.32
CA ARG A 5 -8.31 -13.52 -13.36
C ARG A 5 -8.97 -13.69 -12.00
N LYS A 6 -8.26 -14.27 -11.00
CA LYS A 6 -8.75 -14.52 -9.66
C LYS A 6 -7.93 -13.75 -8.63
N ALA A 7 -8.62 -13.05 -7.74
CA ALA A 7 -8.05 -12.41 -6.54
C ALA A 7 -8.71 -12.95 -5.28
N VAL A 8 -7.94 -12.99 -4.19
CA VAL A 8 -8.44 -13.32 -2.86
C VAL A 8 -8.19 -12.14 -1.93
N MET A 9 -9.23 -11.68 -1.25
CA MET A 9 -9.16 -10.66 -0.21
C MET A 9 -9.25 -11.32 1.16
N VAL A 10 -8.20 -11.19 1.97
CA VAL A 10 -8.16 -11.67 3.35
C VAL A 10 -8.35 -10.49 4.31
N GLY A 11 -9.50 -10.50 4.99
CA GLY A 11 -9.98 -9.40 5.83
C GLY A 11 -11.07 -8.57 5.15
N CYS A 12 -12.30 -8.66 5.67
CA CYS A 12 -13.50 -7.97 5.16
C CYS A 12 -13.89 -6.79 6.06
N GLY A 13 -12.89 -6.05 6.58
CA GLY A 13 -13.09 -4.77 7.26
C GLY A 13 -13.40 -3.66 6.26
N PHE A 14 -13.50 -2.40 6.73
CA PHE A 14 -13.77 -1.26 5.86
C PHE A 14 -12.83 -1.15 4.66
N VAL A 15 -11.53 -1.42 4.86
CA VAL A 15 -10.54 -1.36 3.79
C VAL A 15 -10.74 -2.51 2.80
N GLY A 16 -10.93 -3.74 3.29
CA GLY A 16 -11.12 -4.91 2.42
C GLY A 16 -12.38 -4.80 1.58
N SER A 17 -13.53 -4.51 2.20
CA SER A 17 -14.80 -4.37 1.49
C SER A 17 -14.79 -3.21 0.48
N ALA A 18 -14.24 -2.04 0.86
CA ALA A 18 -14.08 -0.93 -0.07
C ALA A 18 -13.13 -1.27 -1.24
N SER A 19 -12.06 -2.04 -0.97
CA SER A 19 -11.13 -2.49 -2.02
C SER A 19 -11.80 -3.47 -2.98
N VAL A 20 -12.55 -4.46 -2.47
CA VAL A 20 -13.31 -5.40 -3.32
C VAL A 20 -14.31 -4.65 -4.19
N PHE A 21 -15.03 -3.66 -3.61
CA PHE A 21 -15.95 -2.82 -4.39
C PHE A 21 -15.24 -2.03 -5.49
N ALA A 22 -14.07 -1.42 -5.20
CA ALA A 22 -13.28 -0.71 -6.20
C ALA A 22 -12.75 -1.62 -7.31
N LEU A 23 -12.33 -2.85 -6.96
CA LEU A 23 -11.87 -3.87 -7.90
C LEU A 23 -13.03 -4.39 -8.77
N MET A 24 -14.21 -4.60 -8.19
CA MET A 24 -15.43 -4.98 -8.89
C MET A 24 -15.81 -3.93 -9.93
N GLN A 25 -15.84 -2.64 -9.55
CA GLN A 25 -16.12 -1.55 -10.50
C GLN A 25 -15.10 -1.47 -11.64
N ALA A 26 -13.82 -1.73 -11.34
CA ALA A 26 -12.77 -1.76 -12.37
C ALA A 26 -12.92 -2.94 -13.33
N GLY A 27 -13.59 -4.01 -12.91
CA GLY A 27 -13.77 -5.23 -13.71
C GLY A 27 -12.47 -5.95 -14.03
N LEU A 28 -11.49 -5.88 -13.10
CA LEU A 28 -10.14 -6.44 -13.28
C LEU A 28 -10.12 -7.96 -13.21
N PHE A 29 -10.96 -8.53 -12.33
CA PHE A 29 -10.97 -9.96 -12.06
C PHE A 29 -12.28 -10.60 -12.52
N GLU A 30 -12.20 -11.84 -12.97
CA GLU A 30 -13.38 -12.67 -13.24
C GLU A 30 -13.93 -13.26 -11.93
N GLU A 31 -13.05 -13.44 -10.95
CA GLU A 31 -13.38 -14.03 -9.65
C GLU A 31 -12.69 -13.27 -8.51
N ILE A 32 -13.46 -12.88 -7.48
CA ILE A 32 -12.94 -12.29 -6.26
C ILE A 32 -13.51 -13.08 -5.08
N VAL A 33 -12.61 -13.61 -4.25
CA VAL A 33 -12.98 -14.40 -3.08
C VAL A 33 -12.72 -13.58 -1.82
N LEU A 34 -13.65 -13.58 -0.90
CA LEU A 34 -13.55 -12.90 0.38
C LEU A 34 -13.33 -13.92 1.50
N ILE A 35 -12.29 -13.71 2.28
CA ILE A 35 -11.96 -14.53 3.46
C ILE A 35 -11.92 -13.62 4.69
N ASP A 36 -12.64 -13.96 5.73
CA ASP A 36 -12.59 -13.27 7.02
C ASP A 36 -12.70 -14.31 8.17
N ALA A 37 -12.14 -13.98 9.31
CA ALA A 37 -12.30 -14.79 10.53
C ALA A 37 -13.78 -14.91 10.94
N ASN A 38 -14.57 -13.87 10.66
CA ASN A 38 -16.02 -13.90 10.73
C ASN A 38 -16.60 -14.22 9.34
N ARG A 39 -16.90 -15.50 9.10
CA ARG A 39 -17.43 -15.98 7.83
C ARG A 39 -18.76 -15.33 7.44
N GLU A 40 -19.66 -15.13 8.39
CA GLU A 40 -20.96 -14.49 8.12
C GLU A 40 -20.79 -13.06 7.61
N LYS A 41 -19.79 -12.35 8.14
CA LYS A 41 -19.44 -11.02 7.66
C LYS A 41 -18.93 -11.06 6.21
N ALA A 42 -18.02 -12.01 5.89
CA ALA A 42 -17.53 -12.17 4.52
C ALA A 42 -18.67 -12.50 3.54
N GLU A 43 -19.62 -13.35 3.95
CA GLU A 43 -20.81 -13.69 3.16
C GLU A 43 -21.70 -12.46 2.93
N GLY A 44 -21.96 -11.67 3.96
CA GLY A 44 -22.75 -10.43 3.86
C GLY A 44 -22.11 -9.40 2.92
N GLU A 45 -20.80 -9.15 3.07
CA GLU A 45 -20.06 -8.23 2.19
C GLU A 45 -20.04 -8.73 0.73
N ALA A 46 -19.81 -10.04 0.53
CA ALA A 46 -19.83 -10.62 -0.81
C ALA A 46 -21.22 -10.52 -1.48
N MET A 47 -22.30 -10.74 -0.73
CA MET A 47 -23.67 -10.59 -1.22
C MET A 47 -23.96 -9.15 -1.62
N ASP A 48 -23.67 -8.18 -0.74
CA ASP A 48 -23.94 -6.77 -1.01
C ASP A 48 -23.18 -6.25 -2.23
N ILE A 49 -21.86 -6.52 -2.30
CA ILE A 49 -21.03 -6.14 -3.44
C ILE A 49 -21.52 -6.83 -4.74
N SER A 50 -21.92 -8.10 -4.67
CA SER A 50 -22.44 -8.85 -5.83
C SER A 50 -23.70 -8.25 -6.42
N HIS A 51 -24.54 -7.59 -5.63
CA HIS A 51 -25.71 -6.89 -6.12
C HIS A 51 -25.36 -5.69 -7.02
N GLY A 52 -24.11 -5.22 -6.99
CA GLY A 52 -23.58 -4.23 -7.93
C GLY A 52 -23.17 -4.78 -9.31
N ILE A 53 -22.98 -6.11 -9.45
CA ILE A 53 -22.51 -6.73 -10.70
C ILE A 53 -23.42 -6.43 -11.91
N PRO A 54 -24.76 -6.40 -11.80
CA PRO A 54 -25.62 -6.06 -12.93
C PRO A 54 -25.37 -4.68 -13.54
N PHE A 55 -24.71 -3.78 -12.81
CA PHE A 55 -24.34 -2.44 -13.28
C PHE A 55 -22.91 -2.35 -13.82
N GLY A 56 -22.15 -3.46 -13.81
CA GLY A 56 -20.77 -3.53 -14.21
C GLY A 56 -20.45 -4.71 -15.13
N ARG A 57 -19.19 -5.17 -15.08
CA ARG A 57 -18.76 -6.38 -15.80
C ARG A 57 -19.18 -7.63 -15.03
N ARG A 58 -19.45 -8.72 -15.78
CA ARG A 58 -19.73 -10.02 -15.17
C ARG A 58 -18.53 -10.53 -14.39
N GLN A 59 -18.72 -10.81 -13.12
CA GLN A 59 -17.72 -11.32 -12.18
C GLN A 59 -18.40 -12.31 -11.23
N LYS A 60 -17.61 -13.16 -10.57
CA LYS A 60 -18.05 -14.00 -9.47
C LYS A 60 -17.42 -13.48 -8.19
N ILE A 61 -18.24 -13.07 -7.21
CA ILE A 61 -17.79 -12.56 -5.91
C ILE A 61 -18.48 -13.41 -4.83
N TYR A 62 -17.69 -14.01 -3.93
CA TYR A 62 -18.24 -14.89 -2.89
C TYR A 62 -17.31 -15.01 -1.69
N ALA A 63 -17.87 -15.43 -0.55
CA ALA A 63 -17.08 -15.79 0.62
C ALA A 63 -16.55 -17.22 0.45
N GLY A 64 -15.23 -17.36 0.54
CA GLY A 64 -14.52 -18.62 0.41
C GLY A 64 -13.68 -18.97 1.63
N ASP A 65 -12.69 -19.81 1.41
CA ASP A 65 -11.72 -20.21 2.42
C ASP A 65 -10.30 -20.24 1.83
N TYR A 66 -9.30 -20.66 2.65
CA TYR A 66 -7.91 -20.68 2.19
C TYR A 66 -7.64 -21.70 1.06
N ASP A 67 -8.53 -22.63 0.76
CA ASP A 67 -8.36 -23.50 -0.40
C ASP A 67 -8.52 -22.75 -1.73
N ASP A 68 -9.22 -21.62 -1.71
CA ASP A 68 -9.39 -20.73 -2.86
C ASP A 68 -8.12 -19.96 -3.25
N VAL A 69 -7.06 -19.94 -2.41
CA VAL A 69 -5.81 -19.24 -2.76
C VAL A 69 -4.96 -20.01 -3.76
N LYS A 70 -5.14 -21.32 -3.92
CA LYS A 70 -4.31 -22.20 -4.73
C LYS A 70 -4.12 -21.75 -6.18
N ASP A 71 -5.16 -21.21 -6.78
CA ASP A 71 -5.21 -20.77 -8.17
C ASP A 71 -5.38 -19.26 -8.33
N ALA A 72 -5.24 -18.50 -7.25
CA ALA A 72 -5.29 -17.05 -7.30
C ALA A 72 -4.00 -16.45 -7.86
N GLY A 73 -4.10 -15.38 -8.63
CA GLY A 73 -2.93 -14.62 -9.07
C GLY A 73 -2.44 -13.62 -8.04
N ILE A 74 -3.38 -13.09 -7.23
CA ILE A 74 -3.09 -12.09 -6.21
C ILE A 74 -3.88 -12.44 -4.94
N VAL A 75 -3.18 -12.44 -3.80
CA VAL A 75 -3.79 -12.45 -2.47
C VAL A 75 -3.52 -11.11 -1.81
N ILE A 76 -4.56 -10.43 -1.36
CA ILE A 76 -4.51 -9.10 -0.75
C ILE A 76 -4.86 -9.24 0.73
N ILE A 77 -3.97 -8.81 1.63
CA ILE A 77 -4.19 -8.92 3.06
C ILE A 77 -4.48 -7.55 3.66
N THR A 78 -5.73 -7.37 4.06
CA THR A 78 -6.22 -6.21 4.80
C THR A 78 -6.61 -6.58 6.23
N ALA A 79 -6.47 -7.87 6.59
CA ALA A 79 -6.76 -8.37 7.92
C ALA A 79 -5.78 -7.81 8.94
N GLY A 80 -6.29 -7.17 9.97
CA GLY A 80 -5.55 -6.60 11.07
C GLY A 80 -6.49 -6.02 12.11
N ALA A 81 -6.01 -5.88 13.33
CA ALA A 81 -6.72 -5.21 14.40
C ALA A 81 -6.46 -3.70 14.34
N ASN A 82 -7.45 -2.91 14.73
CA ASN A 82 -7.29 -1.48 14.99
C ASN A 82 -6.79 -1.27 16.42
N GLN A 83 -6.01 -0.20 16.61
CA GLN A 83 -5.57 0.23 17.94
C GLN A 83 -6.76 0.51 18.83
N GLN A 84 -6.72 -0.03 20.04
CA GLN A 84 -7.75 0.20 21.07
C GLN A 84 -7.32 1.35 22.00
N PRO A 85 -8.26 2.03 22.66
CA PRO A 85 -7.92 3.02 23.67
C PRO A 85 -7.03 2.42 24.77
N GLY A 86 -5.86 3.02 25.01
CA GLY A 86 -4.88 2.56 26.00
C GLY A 86 -3.84 1.55 25.46
N GLU A 87 -3.97 1.05 24.25
CA GLU A 87 -2.93 0.23 23.61
C GLU A 87 -1.76 1.09 23.15
N THR A 88 -0.54 0.57 23.34
CA THR A 88 0.67 1.17 22.74
C THR A 88 0.80 0.76 21.27
N ARG A 89 1.63 1.49 20.53
CA ARG A 89 1.99 1.11 19.13
C ARG A 89 2.60 -0.31 19.07
N LEU A 90 3.43 -0.66 20.04
CA LEU A 90 4.07 -1.98 20.11
C LEU A 90 3.05 -3.10 20.36
N ASP A 91 2.05 -2.87 21.23
CA ASP A 91 0.98 -3.85 21.48
C ASP A 91 0.19 -4.14 20.20
N LEU A 92 -0.15 -3.08 19.43
CA LEU A 92 -0.82 -3.23 18.16
C LEU A 92 0.01 -4.00 17.14
N VAL A 93 1.32 -3.72 17.06
CA VAL A 93 2.25 -4.44 16.17
C VAL A 93 2.27 -5.93 16.53
N ASN A 94 2.50 -6.27 17.80
CA ASN A 94 2.53 -7.67 18.26
C ASN A 94 1.22 -8.41 17.97
N LYS A 95 0.09 -7.76 18.17
CA LYS A 95 -1.24 -8.30 17.86
C LYS A 95 -1.39 -8.62 16.37
N ASN A 96 -0.99 -7.68 15.50
CA ASN A 96 -1.07 -7.86 14.06
C ASN A 96 -0.05 -8.87 13.52
N VAL A 97 1.14 -8.95 14.10
CA VAL A 97 2.11 -10.04 13.84
C VAL A 97 1.50 -11.40 14.20
N GLY A 98 0.80 -11.52 15.34
CA GLY A 98 0.08 -12.73 15.72
C GLY A 98 -0.98 -13.14 14.70
N ILE A 99 -1.74 -12.17 14.16
CA ILE A 99 -2.70 -12.39 13.08
C ILE A 99 -1.99 -12.91 11.83
N PHE A 100 -0.87 -12.29 11.41
CA PHE A 100 -0.10 -12.70 10.24
C PHE A 100 0.52 -14.09 10.42
N LYS A 101 0.99 -14.43 11.61
CA LYS A 101 1.46 -15.80 11.95
C LYS A 101 0.35 -16.86 11.80
N SER A 102 -0.92 -16.49 11.88
CA SER A 102 -2.04 -17.40 11.61
C SER A 102 -2.46 -17.45 10.15
N ILE A 103 -2.32 -16.36 9.39
CA ILE A 103 -2.77 -16.24 7.99
C ILE A 103 -1.72 -16.75 7.00
N ILE A 104 -0.48 -16.25 7.10
CA ILE A 104 0.54 -16.50 6.08
C ILE A 104 0.87 -17.99 5.92
N PRO A 105 1.04 -18.79 7.01
CA PRO A 105 1.25 -20.23 6.87
C PRO A 105 0.10 -20.97 6.22
N GLU A 106 -1.15 -20.51 6.41
CA GLU A 106 -2.32 -21.11 5.76
C GLU A 106 -2.30 -20.90 4.24
N ILE A 107 -1.83 -19.73 3.79
CA ILE A 107 -1.62 -19.44 2.35
C ILE A 107 -0.47 -20.30 1.80
N ALA A 108 0.67 -20.33 2.50
CA ALA A 108 1.85 -21.08 2.08
C ALA A 108 1.60 -22.59 1.93
N LYS A 109 0.89 -23.20 2.90
CA LYS A 109 0.54 -24.64 2.88
C LYS A 109 -0.26 -25.07 1.66
N ARG A 110 -0.99 -24.15 1.02
CA ARG A 110 -1.81 -24.43 -0.16
C ARG A 110 -1.03 -24.33 -1.47
N GLY A 111 0.28 -24.01 -1.38
CA GLY A 111 1.14 -23.90 -2.56
C GLY A 111 0.81 -22.69 -3.43
N PHE A 112 0.36 -21.59 -2.81
CA PHE A 112 0.19 -20.31 -3.50
C PHE A 112 1.52 -19.84 -4.06
N ASP A 113 1.56 -19.45 -5.34
CA ASP A 113 2.75 -18.99 -6.07
C ASP A 113 2.56 -17.60 -6.72
N GLY A 114 1.44 -16.93 -6.41
CA GLY A 114 1.08 -15.62 -6.93
C GLY A 114 1.76 -14.45 -6.21
N ILE A 115 1.14 -13.29 -6.27
CA ILE A 115 1.58 -12.06 -5.60
C ILE A 115 0.81 -11.88 -4.29
N LEU A 116 1.56 -11.65 -3.21
CA LEU A 116 1.03 -11.36 -1.88
C LEU A 116 1.16 -9.87 -1.60
N LEU A 117 0.04 -9.15 -1.68
CA LEU A 117 -0.04 -7.72 -1.43
C LEU A 117 -0.48 -7.45 0.01
N ILE A 118 0.38 -6.81 0.77
CA ILE A 118 0.11 -6.43 2.16
C ILE A 118 -0.45 -5.01 2.21
N VAL A 119 -1.58 -4.84 2.92
CA VAL A 119 -2.27 -3.55 3.07
C VAL A 119 -2.55 -3.24 4.54
N ALA A 120 -2.58 -4.26 5.40
CA ALA A 120 -2.77 -4.09 6.83
C ALA A 120 -1.61 -3.34 7.49
N ASN A 121 -1.92 -2.49 8.48
CA ASN A 121 -0.93 -1.68 9.20
C ASN A 121 -0.43 -2.36 10.48
N PRO A 122 0.87 -2.11 10.83
CA PRO A 122 1.87 -1.30 10.12
C PRO A 122 2.44 -2.05 8.91
N VAL A 123 2.19 -1.51 7.72
CA VAL A 123 2.38 -2.22 6.44
C VAL A 123 3.81 -2.67 6.20
N ASP A 124 4.81 -1.84 6.52
CA ASP A 124 6.23 -2.16 6.29
C ASP A 124 6.67 -3.33 7.16
N VAL A 125 6.31 -3.31 8.45
CA VAL A 125 6.60 -4.40 9.41
C VAL A 125 5.90 -5.68 8.98
N LEU A 126 4.61 -5.61 8.66
CA LEU A 126 3.82 -6.78 8.28
C LEU A 126 4.26 -7.36 6.92
N THR A 127 4.77 -6.53 6.02
CA THR A 127 5.40 -6.99 4.79
C THR A 127 6.65 -7.81 5.10
N ARG A 128 7.52 -7.35 6.01
CA ARG A 128 8.69 -8.13 6.44
C ARG A 128 8.30 -9.46 7.07
N VAL A 129 7.28 -9.46 7.93
CA VAL A 129 6.73 -10.68 8.52
C VAL A 129 6.23 -11.66 7.43
N ALA A 130 5.48 -11.14 6.46
CA ALA A 130 4.95 -11.95 5.37
C ALA A 130 6.07 -12.54 4.49
N GLN A 131 7.13 -11.77 4.18
CA GLN A 131 8.31 -12.27 3.47
C GLN A 131 8.98 -13.44 4.20
N LYS A 132 9.18 -13.31 5.52
CA LYS A 132 9.79 -14.37 6.34
C LYS A 132 8.94 -15.64 6.44
N LEU A 133 7.63 -15.52 6.45
CA LEU A 133 6.72 -16.64 6.74
C LEU A 133 6.15 -17.33 5.48
N SER A 134 6.12 -16.65 4.34
CA SER A 134 5.43 -17.15 3.14
C SER A 134 6.22 -18.17 2.34
N GLY A 135 7.56 -18.10 2.37
CA GLY A 135 8.43 -18.87 1.50
C GLY A 135 8.34 -18.49 0.01
N LEU A 136 7.60 -17.42 -0.32
CA LEU A 136 7.52 -16.88 -1.68
C LEU A 136 8.82 -16.13 -2.05
N PRO A 137 9.11 -15.98 -3.35
CA PRO A 137 10.13 -15.05 -3.81
C PRO A 137 9.87 -13.64 -3.26
N GLU A 138 10.93 -12.93 -2.88
CA GLU A 138 10.83 -11.62 -2.25
C GLU A 138 10.05 -10.61 -3.10
N ASN A 139 10.31 -10.60 -4.40
CA ASN A 139 9.62 -9.73 -5.36
C ASN A 139 8.11 -10.01 -5.51
N HIS A 140 7.62 -11.14 -4.99
CA HIS A 140 6.20 -11.47 -4.95
C HIS A 140 5.50 -11.00 -3.67
N VAL A 141 6.24 -10.55 -2.65
CA VAL A 141 5.67 -10.15 -1.34
C VAL A 141 6.05 -8.72 -1.06
N PHE A 142 5.11 -7.81 -1.19
CA PHE A 142 5.33 -6.39 -0.96
C PHE A 142 4.10 -5.71 -0.38
N GLY A 143 4.31 -4.54 0.23
CA GLY A 143 3.26 -3.75 0.84
C GLY A 143 2.73 -2.67 -0.09
N SER A 144 1.50 -2.21 0.17
CA SER A 144 0.93 -1.04 -0.52
C SER A 144 1.74 0.25 -0.29
N GLY A 145 2.57 0.26 0.72
CA GLY A 145 3.52 1.32 1.02
C GLY A 145 2.89 2.70 1.06
N THR A 146 3.61 3.65 0.54
CA THR A 146 3.19 5.06 0.45
C THR A 146 2.51 5.43 -0.88
N VAL A 147 1.90 4.46 -1.57
CA VAL A 147 1.13 4.73 -2.79
C VAL A 147 0.00 5.71 -2.52
N LEU A 148 -0.73 5.56 -1.40
CA LEU A 148 -1.79 6.49 -1.02
C LEU A 148 -1.22 7.85 -0.60
N ASP A 149 -0.15 7.87 0.19
CA ASP A 149 0.43 9.12 0.70
C ASP A 149 0.99 9.95 -0.46
N SER A 150 1.65 9.31 -1.42
CA SER A 150 2.06 9.96 -2.67
C SER A 150 0.88 10.46 -3.52
N ALA A 151 -0.25 9.77 -3.49
CA ALA A 151 -1.47 10.26 -4.15
C ALA A 151 -2.05 11.49 -3.44
N ARG A 152 -2.02 11.54 -2.10
CA ARG A 152 -2.40 12.71 -1.28
C ARG A 152 -1.48 13.89 -1.59
N LEU A 153 -0.17 13.64 -1.63
CA LEU A 153 0.82 14.68 -1.99
C LEU A 153 0.54 15.26 -3.38
N ARG A 154 0.35 14.41 -4.38
CA ARG A 154 0.02 14.86 -5.74
C ARG A 154 -1.30 15.62 -5.79
N TYR A 155 -2.31 15.21 -5.01
CA TYR A 155 -3.56 15.93 -4.91
C TYR A 155 -3.37 17.33 -4.29
N ALA A 156 -2.65 17.44 -3.17
CA ALA A 156 -2.36 18.72 -2.53
C ALA A 156 -1.56 19.66 -3.44
N LEU A 157 -0.55 19.13 -4.13
CA LEU A 157 0.21 19.88 -5.14
C LEU A 157 -0.67 20.32 -6.32
N SER A 158 -1.61 19.50 -6.76
CA SER A 158 -2.51 19.85 -7.86
C SER A 158 -3.40 21.04 -7.52
N GLU A 159 -3.92 21.09 -6.29
CA GLU A 159 -4.68 22.23 -5.78
C GLU A 159 -3.82 23.49 -5.67
N HIS A 160 -2.62 23.36 -5.09
CA HIS A 160 -1.67 24.46 -4.93
C HIS A 160 -1.24 25.07 -6.28
N LEU A 161 -0.95 24.23 -7.27
CA LEU A 161 -0.44 24.65 -8.58
C LEU A 161 -1.53 24.85 -9.63
N SER A 162 -2.78 24.49 -9.35
CA SER A 162 -3.90 24.50 -10.29
C SER A 162 -3.58 23.73 -11.59
N VAL A 163 -3.11 22.46 -11.44
CA VAL A 163 -2.81 21.54 -12.55
C VAL A 163 -3.38 20.16 -12.25
N ASP A 164 -3.58 19.33 -13.28
CA ASP A 164 -4.01 17.95 -13.09
C ASP A 164 -2.95 17.15 -12.29
N ALA A 165 -3.40 16.46 -11.23
CA ALA A 165 -2.55 15.63 -10.39
C ALA A 165 -1.80 14.53 -11.16
N LYS A 166 -2.30 14.10 -12.32
CA LYS A 166 -1.64 13.13 -13.21
C LYS A 166 -0.38 13.68 -13.88
N SER A 167 -0.25 15.00 -13.97
CA SER A 167 0.94 15.68 -14.51
C SER A 167 2.05 15.84 -13.48
N ILE A 168 1.77 15.53 -12.21
CA ILE A 168 2.70 15.69 -11.09
C ILE A 168 3.37 14.35 -10.78
N HIS A 169 4.69 14.35 -10.77
CA HIS A 169 5.53 13.24 -10.34
C HIS A 169 6.18 13.63 -9.02
N ALA A 170 5.66 13.10 -7.92
CA ALA A 170 6.16 13.32 -6.57
C ALA A 170 5.89 12.07 -5.74
N PHE A 171 6.85 11.71 -4.87
CA PHE A 171 6.80 10.52 -4.04
C PHE A 171 6.94 10.86 -2.57
N ILE A 172 6.21 10.13 -1.75
CA ILE A 172 6.50 9.94 -0.34
C ILE A 172 7.19 8.58 -0.22
N ILE A 173 8.29 8.53 0.52
CA ILE A 173 9.16 7.36 0.70
C ILE A 173 9.42 7.10 2.19
N GLY A 174 10.07 5.99 2.51
CA GLY A 174 10.36 5.61 3.89
C GLY A 174 9.23 4.83 4.55
N GLU A 175 9.01 5.03 5.85
CA GLU A 175 7.90 4.42 6.58
C GLU A 175 6.55 4.92 6.04
N HIS A 176 5.56 4.02 5.89
CA HIS A 176 4.17 4.46 5.83
C HIS A 176 3.70 4.81 7.25
N GLY A 177 3.84 6.06 7.65
CA GLY A 177 3.52 6.53 9.00
C GLY A 177 4.20 7.85 9.35
N ASP A 178 4.46 8.04 10.66
CA ASP A 178 4.89 9.35 11.18
C ASP A 178 6.28 9.79 10.71
N SER A 179 7.13 8.87 10.24
CA SER A 179 8.46 9.17 9.72
C SER A 179 8.56 9.13 8.20
N GLU A 180 7.43 9.26 7.51
CA GLU A 180 7.41 9.38 6.04
C GLU A 180 8.23 10.59 5.56
N VAL A 181 8.83 10.45 4.38
CA VAL A 181 9.70 11.48 3.78
C VAL A 181 9.17 11.88 2.42
N VAL A 182 8.95 13.16 2.21
CA VAL A 182 8.63 13.69 0.88
C VAL A 182 9.93 13.88 0.11
N ALA A 183 10.05 13.27 -1.07
CA ALA A 183 11.21 13.39 -1.95
C ALA A 183 11.07 14.63 -2.87
N TRP A 184 11.23 15.81 -2.29
CA TRP A 184 11.08 17.10 -3.00
C TRP A 184 12.08 17.26 -4.12
N SER A 185 13.34 16.84 -3.89
CA SER A 185 14.44 16.95 -4.84
C SER A 185 14.18 16.23 -6.16
N SER A 186 13.34 15.19 -6.14
CA SER A 186 12.93 14.45 -7.34
C SER A 186 11.56 14.86 -7.89
N ALA A 187 10.83 15.75 -7.19
CA ALA A 187 9.50 16.16 -7.58
C ALA A 187 9.50 17.05 -8.82
N ASN A 188 8.57 16.78 -9.74
CA ASN A 188 8.46 17.56 -10.97
C ASN A 188 7.03 17.57 -11.52
N VAL A 189 6.74 18.54 -12.39
CA VAL A 189 5.49 18.62 -13.15
C VAL A 189 5.81 18.45 -14.63
N SER A 190 5.48 17.32 -15.20
CA SER A 190 5.76 16.98 -16.59
C SER A 190 7.23 17.19 -16.99
N GLY A 191 8.18 16.84 -16.10
CA GLY A 191 9.62 16.98 -16.31
C GLY A 191 10.21 18.35 -15.93
N VAL A 192 9.38 19.33 -15.57
CA VAL A 192 9.88 20.60 -15.01
C VAL A 192 10.05 20.45 -13.50
N PRO A 193 11.24 20.73 -12.92
CA PRO A 193 11.44 20.66 -11.47
C PRO A 193 10.36 21.44 -10.71
N LEU A 194 9.91 20.89 -9.58
CA LEU A 194 8.77 21.44 -8.84
C LEU A 194 8.97 22.90 -8.47
N SER A 195 10.13 23.28 -7.90
CA SER A 195 10.46 24.67 -7.55
C SER A 195 10.30 25.62 -8.73
N LYS A 196 10.82 25.21 -9.89
CA LYS A 196 10.73 26.02 -11.13
C LYS A 196 9.29 26.16 -11.61
N PHE A 197 8.50 25.11 -11.50
CA PHE A 197 7.09 25.14 -11.86
C PHE A 197 6.28 26.02 -10.88
N CYS A 198 6.59 25.97 -9.58
CA CYS A 198 6.00 26.86 -8.56
C CYS A 198 6.26 28.34 -8.92
N GLU A 199 7.50 28.71 -9.24
CA GLU A 199 7.83 30.07 -9.67
C GLU A 199 7.01 30.52 -10.91
N MET A 200 6.88 29.65 -11.91
CA MET A 200 6.05 29.92 -13.09
C MET A 200 4.57 30.18 -12.74
N ARG A 201 4.09 29.63 -11.64
CA ARG A 201 2.73 29.81 -11.11
C ARG A 201 2.61 30.96 -10.12
N GLY A 202 3.71 31.67 -9.82
CA GLY A 202 3.74 32.80 -8.89
C GLY A 202 3.94 32.43 -7.42
N HIS A 203 4.35 31.19 -7.14
CA HIS A 203 4.68 30.71 -5.80
C HIS A 203 6.19 30.73 -5.61
N TYR A 204 6.69 31.62 -4.75
CA TYR A 204 8.13 31.86 -4.54
C TYR A 204 8.62 31.43 -3.17
N ASP A 205 7.72 31.23 -2.19
CA ASP A 205 8.04 30.75 -0.85
C ASP A 205 7.95 29.21 -0.84
N HIS A 206 8.97 28.56 -1.40
CA HIS A 206 9.01 27.11 -1.54
C HIS A 206 9.05 26.41 -0.20
N GLU A 207 9.93 26.85 0.74
CA GLU A 207 10.13 26.20 2.03
C GLU A 207 8.83 26.19 2.84
N HIS A 208 8.13 27.31 2.93
CA HIS A 208 6.85 27.39 3.64
C HIS A 208 5.79 26.51 2.99
N SER A 209 5.65 26.56 1.66
CA SER A 209 4.67 25.76 0.92
C SER A 209 4.93 24.26 1.07
N GLU A 210 6.18 23.81 0.99
CA GLU A 210 6.57 22.41 1.15
C GLU A 210 6.28 21.90 2.56
N GLN A 211 6.61 22.69 3.59
CA GLN A 211 6.32 22.36 4.99
C GLN A 211 4.82 22.26 5.25
N GLU A 212 4.02 23.20 4.76
CA GLU A 212 2.58 23.19 4.91
C GLU A 212 1.93 21.99 4.19
N ILE A 213 2.33 21.73 2.95
CA ILE A 213 1.82 20.60 2.16
C ILE A 213 2.19 19.27 2.82
N ALA A 214 3.45 19.08 3.22
CA ALA A 214 3.88 17.87 3.91
C ALA A 214 3.11 17.63 5.22
N ALA A 215 2.93 18.68 6.02
CA ALA A 215 2.16 18.60 7.27
C ALA A 215 0.69 18.22 7.00
N ASN A 216 0.05 18.83 6.00
CA ASN A 216 -1.34 18.55 5.63
C ASN A 216 -1.51 17.12 5.12
N VAL A 217 -0.56 16.60 4.32
CA VAL A 217 -0.59 15.22 3.83
C VAL A 217 -0.49 14.24 4.99
N LYS A 218 0.50 14.41 5.86
CA LYS A 218 0.73 13.57 7.04
C LYS A 218 -0.49 13.56 7.98
N ASN A 219 -1.09 14.73 8.24
CA ASN A 219 -2.21 14.85 9.16
C ASN A 219 -3.55 14.41 8.55
N SER A 220 -3.66 14.30 7.22
CA SER A 220 -4.92 14.02 6.54
C SER A 220 -5.59 12.72 6.99
N ALA A 221 -4.80 11.68 7.33
CA ALA A 221 -5.34 10.42 7.84
C ALA A 221 -6.00 10.59 9.21
N TYR A 222 -5.36 11.34 10.11
CA TYR A 222 -5.88 11.64 11.45
C TYR A 222 -7.18 12.43 11.37
N ASP A 223 -7.20 13.47 10.54
CA ASP A 223 -8.39 14.29 10.29
C ASP A 223 -9.58 13.49 9.76
N ILE A 224 -9.33 12.55 8.85
CA ILE A 224 -10.37 11.67 8.30
C ILE A 224 -10.89 10.72 9.38
N ILE A 225 -9.98 10.12 10.17
CA ILE A 225 -10.34 9.18 11.24
C ILE A 225 -11.15 9.88 12.33
N GLU A 226 -10.76 11.09 12.72
CA GLU A 226 -11.52 11.89 13.70
C GLU A 226 -12.96 12.12 13.23
N ARG A 227 -13.16 12.48 11.95
CA ARG A 227 -14.48 12.83 11.41
C ARG A 227 -15.36 11.63 11.08
N LYS A 228 -14.79 10.52 10.58
CA LYS A 228 -15.57 9.37 10.10
C LYS A 228 -15.12 8.01 10.65
N ARG A 229 -14.25 8.00 11.66
CA ARG A 229 -13.76 6.82 12.41
C ARG A 229 -12.78 5.91 11.68
N ALA A 230 -12.69 5.98 10.35
CA ALA A 230 -11.77 5.17 9.56
C ALA A 230 -11.48 5.83 8.20
N THR A 231 -10.31 5.56 7.62
CA THR A 231 -9.97 5.87 6.23
C THR A 231 -9.95 4.57 5.43
N TYR A 232 -10.61 4.54 4.26
CA TYR A 232 -10.72 3.33 3.43
C TYR A 232 -10.90 3.58 1.94
N PHE A 233 -11.52 4.67 1.49
CA PHE A 233 -11.75 4.89 0.06
C PHE A 233 -10.45 5.16 -0.70
N GLY A 234 -9.54 6.00 -0.15
CA GLY A 234 -8.26 6.28 -0.75
C GLY A 234 -7.38 5.03 -0.83
N VAL A 235 -7.35 4.24 0.26
CA VAL A 235 -6.63 2.95 0.30
C VAL A 235 -7.19 1.98 -0.74
N ALA A 236 -8.53 1.89 -0.87
CA ALA A 236 -9.17 1.04 -1.87
C ALA A 236 -8.75 1.39 -3.31
N MET A 237 -8.61 2.68 -3.60
CA MET A 237 -8.12 3.15 -4.91
C MET A 237 -6.62 2.87 -5.11
N ALA A 238 -5.80 2.94 -4.05
CA ALA A 238 -4.40 2.53 -4.11
C ALA A 238 -4.26 1.03 -4.39
N VAL A 239 -5.01 0.18 -3.67
CA VAL A 239 -5.08 -1.28 -3.92
C VAL A 239 -5.52 -1.57 -5.35
N ARG A 240 -6.59 -0.91 -5.81
CA ARG A 240 -7.05 -1.03 -7.19
C ARG A 240 -5.92 -0.70 -8.18
N ARG A 241 -5.21 0.43 -8.00
CA ARG A 241 -4.13 0.83 -8.92
C ARG A 241 -3.00 -0.18 -8.94
N ILE A 242 -2.59 -0.72 -7.78
CA ILE A 242 -1.56 -1.77 -7.71
C ILE A 242 -2.03 -3.02 -8.46
N CYS A 243 -3.26 -3.46 -8.24
CA CYS A 243 -3.83 -4.63 -8.94
C CYS A 243 -3.94 -4.40 -10.46
N GLU A 244 -4.34 -3.19 -10.91
CA GLU A 244 -4.36 -2.83 -12.35
C GLU A 244 -2.98 -3.02 -12.97
N VAL A 245 -1.95 -2.48 -12.33
CA VAL A 245 -0.56 -2.56 -12.79
C VAL A 245 -0.09 -4.01 -12.93
N ILE A 246 -0.41 -4.85 -11.95
CA ILE A 246 -0.05 -6.26 -11.96
C ILE A 246 -0.79 -7.02 -13.07
N VAL A 247 -2.12 -6.87 -13.12
CA VAL A 247 -2.98 -7.61 -14.07
C VAL A 247 -2.67 -7.25 -15.51
N HIS A 248 -2.44 -5.97 -15.80
CA HIS A 248 -2.14 -5.48 -17.15
C HIS A 248 -0.65 -5.51 -17.48
N ASN A 249 0.21 -5.81 -16.53
CA ASN A 249 1.67 -5.74 -16.69
C ASN A 249 2.14 -4.35 -17.16
N ASP A 250 1.59 -3.29 -16.55
CA ASP A 250 1.84 -1.90 -16.98
C ASP A 250 3.29 -1.45 -16.75
N LYS A 251 4.04 -2.16 -15.90
CA LYS A 251 5.40 -1.77 -15.47
C LYS A 251 5.45 -0.35 -14.94
N ALA A 252 4.45 0.01 -14.14
CA ALA A 252 4.34 1.34 -13.57
C ALA A 252 5.26 1.52 -12.36
N ILE A 253 5.72 2.76 -12.16
CA ILE A 253 6.51 3.11 -10.98
C ILE A 253 5.56 3.46 -9.84
N LEU A 254 5.62 2.68 -8.76
CA LEU A 254 4.82 2.85 -7.56
C LEU A 254 5.70 2.82 -6.31
N PRO A 255 5.48 3.70 -5.32
CA PRO A 255 6.22 3.70 -4.06
C PRO A 255 5.63 2.64 -3.12
N VAL A 256 6.07 1.41 -3.27
CA VAL A 256 5.62 0.22 -2.53
C VAL A 256 6.64 -0.19 -1.48
N SER A 257 6.18 -0.89 -0.42
CA SER A 257 7.06 -1.40 0.64
C SER A 257 7.89 -2.57 0.15
N ILE A 258 9.20 -2.42 0.10
CA ILE A 258 10.17 -3.42 -0.35
C ILE A 258 11.29 -3.62 0.68
N LEU A 259 11.93 -4.78 0.66
CA LEU A 259 13.17 -5.03 1.42
C LEU A 259 14.33 -4.29 0.76
N MET A 260 15.11 -3.57 1.58
CA MET A 260 16.31 -2.86 1.13
C MET A 260 17.54 -3.74 1.25
N HIS A 261 18.44 -3.65 0.26
CA HIS A 261 19.65 -4.47 0.12
C HIS A 261 20.94 -3.64 0.09
N GLY A 262 20.94 -2.45 0.67
CA GLY A 262 22.08 -1.54 0.76
C GLY A 262 21.91 -0.22 0.01
N GLU A 263 20.84 -0.06 -0.76
CA GLU A 263 20.53 1.19 -1.43
C GLU A 263 20.31 2.31 -0.41
N TYR A 264 20.82 3.49 -0.68
CA TYR A 264 20.82 4.66 0.22
C TYR A 264 21.48 4.40 1.59
N GLY A 265 22.34 3.36 1.69
CA GLY A 265 22.96 2.90 2.95
C GLY A 265 21.99 2.19 3.89
N ILE A 266 20.85 1.71 3.38
CA ILE A 266 19.79 1.04 4.14
C ILE A 266 19.75 -0.43 3.79
N GLU A 267 19.82 -1.31 4.81
CA GLU A 267 19.89 -2.76 4.62
C GLU A 267 19.00 -3.50 5.64
N ASP A 268 18.41 -4.62 5.17
CA ASP A 268 17.58 -5.54 5.95
C ASP A 268 16.38 -4.91 6.67
N VAL A 269 15.77 -3.93 6.04
CA VAL A 269 14.53 -3.31 6.49
C VAL A 269 13.58 -3.11 5.33
N VAL A 270 12.29 -3.27 5.56
CA VAL A 270 11.25 -2.98 4.57
C VAL A 270 10.81 -1.55 4.74
N ILE A 271 10.90 -0.78 3.66
CA ILE A 271 10.44 0.61 3.55
C ILE A 271 9.82 0.86 2.18
N SER A 272 9.09 1.95 2.04
CA SER A 272 8.48 2.34 0.77
C SER A 272 9.46 3.07 -0.12
N MET A 273 9.68 2.54 -1.32
CA MET A 273 10.52 3.15 -2.35
C MET A 273 9.86 3.03 -3.73
N PRO A 274 10.13 3.96 -4.66
CA PRO A 274 9.66 3.84 -6.04
C PRO A 274 10.21 2.58 -6.70
N CYS A 275 9.32 1.72 -7.21
CA CYS A 275 9.66 0.46 -7.85
C CYS A 275 8.89 0.27 -9.13
N ILE A 276 9.50 -0.37 -10.12
CA ILE A 276 8.77 -0.89 -11.29
C ILE A 276 8.00 -2.12 -10.83
N VAL A 277 6.68 -2.05 -10.94
CA VAL A 277 5.76 -3.12 -10.59
C VAL A 277 5.12 -3.66 -11.87
N GLY A 278 5.07 -4.97 -12.00
CA GLY A 278 4.47 -5.65 -13.16
C GLY A 278 3.84 -6.98 -12.76
N SER A 279 3.58 -7.83 -13.74
CA SER A 279 2.93 -9.14 -13.52
C SER A 279 3.78 -10.13 -12.70
N ASP A 280 5.08 -9.93 -12.63
CA ASP A 280 5.99 -10.73 -11.80
C ASP A 280 6.28 -10.08 -10.42
N GLY A 281 5.46 -9.11 -10.02
CA GLY A 281 5.63 -8.36 -8.78
C GLY A 281 6.59 -7.19 -8.95
N ILE A 282 7.55 -7.05 -8.04
CA ILE A 282 8.58 -6.03 -8.10
C ILE A 282 9.66 -6.45 -9.10
N GLU A 283 9.90 -5.64 -10.14
CA GLU A 283 10.98 -5.91 -11.10
C GLU A 283 12.30 -5.30 -10.64
N THR A 284 12.27 -4.04 -10.22
CA THR A 284 13.44 -3.32 -9.70
C THR A 284 13.05 -2.07 -8.95
N GLN A 285 13.88 -1.65 -8.02
CA GLN A 285 13.80 -0.32 -7.42
C GLN A 285 14.28 0.74 -8.41
N VAL A 286 13.61 1.88 -8.43
CA VAL A 286 14.00 3.03 -9.24
C VAL A 286 14.81 3.99 -8.36
N PRO A 287 16.08 4.24 -8.66
CA PRO A 287 16.87 5.21 -7.93
C PRO A 287 16.34 6.62 -8.19
N ILE A 288 16.04 7.36 -7.14
CA ILE A 288 15.65 8.77 -7.21
C ILE A 288 16.71 9.66 -6.58
N VAL A 289 16.76 10.90 -7.03
CA VAL A 289 17.66 11.90 -6.46
C VAL A 289 17.07 12.39 -5.15
N LEU A 290 17.87 12.35 -4.09
CA LEU A 290 17.57 12.89 -2.77
C LEU A 290 18.68 13.87 -2.40
N ASP A 291 18.34 14.95 -1.73
CA ASP A 291 19.34 15.80 -1.08
C ASP A 291 19.82 15.19 0.25
N ASP A 292 20.80 15.83 0.88
CA ASP A 292 21.40 15.30 2.11
C ASP A 292 20.41 15.23 3.28
N ASP A 293 19.47 16.17 3.38
CA ASP A 293 18.43 16.20 4.43
C ASP A 293 17.38 15.12 4.22
N GLU A 294 16.92 14.94 2.99
CA GLU A 294 16.00 13.87 2.60
C GLU A 294 16.62 12.48 2.84
N LEU A 295 17.88 12.30 2.46
CA LEU A 295 18.62 11.06 2.70
C LEU A 295 18.75 10.77 4.20
N MET A 296 19.12 11.75 5.00
CA MET A 296 19.22 11.61 6.46
C MET A 296 17.87 11.27 7.09
N LYS A 297 16.78 11.90 6.64
CA LYS A 297 15.42 11.59 7.10
C LYS A 297 15.00 10.17 6.71
N LEU A 298 15.33 9.73 5.49
CA LEU A 298 15.03 8.38 5.02
C LEU A 298 15.77 7.33 5.85
N GLN A 299 17.07 7.53 6.14
CA GLN A 299 17.86 6.64 6.98
C GLN A 299 17.29 6.58 8.41
N LYS A 300 16.93 7.73 8.99
CA LYS A 300 16.27 7.77 10.31
C LYS A 300 14.92 7.05 10.32
N SER A 301 14.13 7.18 9.26
CA SER A 301 12.86 6.46 9.07
C SER A 301 13.10 4.94 9.06
N SER A 302 14.13 4.48 8.35
CA SER A 302 14.51 3.08 8.30
C SER A 302 14.99 2.53 9.65
N ASP A 303 15.75 3.31 10.41
CA ASP A 303 16.24 2.90 11.75
C ASP A 303 15.09 2.64 12.73
N VAL A 304 14.05 3.48 12.69
CA VAL A 304 12.84 3.29 13.50
C VAL A 304 12.16 1.96 13.20
N LEU A 305 12.00 1.64 11.92
CA LEU A 305 11.39 0.38 11.49
C LEU A 305 12.27 -0.82 11.81
N LYS A 306 13.57 -0.71 11.59
CA LYS A 306 14.53 -1.78 11.89
C LYS A 306 14.51 -2.14 13.37
N ALA A 307 14.61 -1.15 14.25
CA ALA A 307 14.53 -1.36 15.69
C ALA A 307 13.20 -2.03 16.11
N LEU A 308 12.09 -1.69 15.45
CA LEU A 308 10.80 -2.30 15.71
C LEU A 308 10.77 -3.76 15.27
N VAL A 309 11.24 -4.07 14.04
CA VAL A 309 11.29 -5.44 13.51
C VAL A 309 12.23 -6.33 14.32
N ASP A 310 13.39 -5.81 14.74
CA ASP A 310 14.38 -6.54 15.57
C ASP A 310 13.84 -6.86 16.97
N SER A 311 12.85 -6.11 17.46
CA SER A 311 12.17 -6.39 18.74
C SER A 311 11.09 -7.48 18.65
N LEU A 312 10.76 -7.95 17.44
CA LEU A 312 9.75 -8.97 17.22
C LEU A 312 10.36 -10.38 17.25
N ASP A 313 9.67 -11.30 17.88
CA ASP A 313 9.99 -12.73 17.79
C ASP A 313 9.41 -13.30 16.48
N LEU A 314 10.26 -13.36 15.43
CA LEU A 314 9.89 -13.77 14.07
C LEU A 314 10.55 -15.08 13.64
#